data_6336b6cc17ebf790d8e47d0197e182e5
#
_entry.id   6336b6cc17ebf790d8e47d0197e182e5
#
_cell.length_a   1.000
_cell.length_b   1.000
_cell.length_c   1.000
_cell.angle_alpha   90.00
_cell.angle_beta   90.00
_cell.angle_gamma   90.00
#
_symmetry.space_group_name_H-M   'P 1'
#
loop_
_entity.id
_entity.type
_entity.pdbx_description
1 polymer ?
#
loop_
_entity_poly.entity_id
_entity_poly.type
_entity_poly.pdbx_seq_one_letter_code
_entity_poly.pdbx_strand_id
1 'polypeptide(L)'
;VMVQRYLEEVDRKGEVSLVYFNGVLSHAVEKAPMLHPSFKSTDEIHEEIVTAREPSEQEWLWGERVRKAIHTLIKEVSGRDIQLLFNRVDVVGDGRGGFYLMEVSLIDAGLYLGASPEGLDNFADAIAQRVFGWAARCGGGRPTRGSGDTMARLELLGAGPNRVSS
;
A
#
# COMPACT_ATOMS: atom_id res chain seq x y z
N VAL A 1 -2.02 27.21 -13.10
CA VAL A 1 -2.03 26.01 -13.93
C VAL A 1 -0.75 25.24 -13.64
N MET A 2 -0.86 23.99 -13.30
CA MET A 2 0.27 23.08 -13.09
C MET A 2 0.54 22.35 -14.39
N VAL A 3 1.78 22.34 -14.86
CA VAL A 3 2.18 21.69 -16.10
C VAL A 3 3.29 20.69 -15.78
N GLN A 4 3.12 19.46 -16.23
CA GLN A 4 4.07 18.37 -16.02
C GLN A 4 4.42 17.75 -17.36
N ARG A 5 5.67 17.28 -17.50
CA ARG A 5 6.07 16.51 -18.67
C ARG A 5 5.31 15.19 -18.71
N TYR A 6 4.78 14.85 -19.88
CA TYR A 6 4.15 13.54 -20.09
C TYR A 6 5.20 12.43 -20.11
N LEU A 7 4.90 11.32 -19.45
CA LEU A 7 5.76 10.15 -19.36
C LEU A 7 5.17 9.02 -20.21
N GLU A 8 5.69 8.83 -21.41
CA GLU A 8 5.19 7.84 -22.37
C GLU A 8 5.26 6.38 -21.85
N GLU A 9 6.15 6.10 -20.90
CA GLU A 9 6.27 4.75 -20.33
C GLU A 9 5.03 4.34 -19.53
N VAL A 10 4.23 5.30 -19.02
CA VAL A 10 2.94 5.01 -18.39
C VAL A 10 1.99 4.29 -19.36
N ASP A 11 1.98 4.71 -20.62
CA ASP A 11 1.11 4.12 -21.66
C ASP A 11 1.58 2.74 -22.10
N ARG A 12 2.89 2.46 -21.95
CA ARG A 12 3.49 1.21 -22.40
C ARG A 12 3.48 0.13 -21.35
N LYS A 13 3.71 0.50 -20.10
CA LYS A 13 3.95 -0.43 -19.00
C LYS A 13 3.06 -0.22 -17.80
N GLY A 14 2.22 0.82 -17.84
CA GLY A 14 1.43 1.19 -16.67
C GLY A 14 2.30 1.76 -15.55
N GLU A 15 1.76 1.75 -14.36
CA GLU A 15 2.36 2.24 -13.13
C GLU A 15 2.42 1.12 -12.09
N VAL A 16 3.48 1.05 -11.33
CA VAL A 16 3.66 0.05 -10.27
C VAL A 16 3.49 0.69 -8.92
N SER A 17 2.57 0.17 -8.13
CA SER A 17 2.35 0.58 -6.74
C SER A 17 2.97 -0.45 -5.80
N LEU A 18 3.86 0.02 -4.92
CA LEU A 18 4.52 -0.76 -3.88
C LEU A 18 3.87 -0.42 -2.54
N VAL A 19 3.22 -1.39 -1.91
CA VAL A 19 2.48 -1.20 -0.65
C VAL A 19 3.28 -1.73 0.52
N TYR A 20 3.52 -0.87 1.50
CA TYR A 20 4.30 -1.18 2.70
C TYR A 20 3.43 -1.13 3.95
N PHE A 21 3.62 -2.09 4.85
CA PHE A 21 3.03 -2.10 6.19
C PHE A 21 4.14 -2.17 7.23
N ASN A 22 4.08 -1.29 8.23
CA ASN A 22 5.12 -1.17 9.27
C ASN A 22 6.55 -1.11 8.71
N GLY A 23 6.71 -0.53 7.50
CA GLY A 23 7.99 -0.39 6.83
C GLY A 23 8.50 -1.63 6.10
N VAL A 24 7.69 -2.67 5.98
CA VAL A 24 7.98 -3.90 5.22
C VAL A 24 7.10 -3.92 3.97
N LEU A 25 7.68 -4.26 2.82
CA LEU A 25 6.91 -4.46 1.60
C LEU A 25 5.93 -5.62 1.81
N SER A 26 4.66 -5.34 1.60
CA SER A 26 3.58 -6.34 1.67
C SER A 26 3.32 -6.96 0.31
N HIS A 27 3.04 -6.11 -0.68
CA HIS A 27 2.71 -6.53 -2.03
C HIS A 27 2.92 -5.40 -3.02
N ALA A 28 2.90 -5.75 -4.29
CA ALA A 28 2.89 -4.80 -5.38
C ALA A 28 1.74 -5.08 -6.35
N VAL A 29 1.28 -4.02 -6.98
CA VAL A 29 0.28 -4.09 -8.05
C VAL A 29 0.74 -3.27 -9.24
N GLU A 30 0.30 -3.68 -10.41
CA GLU A 30 0.40 -2.92 -11.65
C GLU A 30 -0.94 -2.28 -11.96
N LYS A 31 -0.94 -0.99 -12.23
CA LYS A 31 -2.08 -0.23 -12.71
C LYS A 31 -1.98 -0.07 -14.21
N ALA A 32 -2.99 -0.49 -14.94
CA ALA A 32 -3.03 -0.35 -16.39
C ALA A 32 -3.06 1.13 -16.81
N PRO A 33 -2.56 1.46 -18.01
CA PRO A 33 -2.64 2.82 -18.55
C PRO A 33 -4.09 3.33 -18.63
N MET A 34 -4.35 4.50 -18.05
CA MET A 34 -5.70 5.11 -18.05
C MET A 34 -5.79 6.39 -18.87
N LEU A 35 -4.67 7.06 -19.14
CA LEU A 35 -4.65 8.43 -19.67
C LEU A 35 -4.03 8.54 -21.05
N HIS A 36 -4.02 7.47 -21.85
CA HIS A 36 -3.48 7.54 -23.19
C HIS A 36 -4.21 8.62 -24.01
N PRO A 37 -3.49 9.51 -24.73
CA PRO A 37 -4.08 10.62 -25.48
C PRO A 37 -5.11 10.21 -26.55
N SER A 38 -5.10 8.94 -26.97
CA SER A 38 -6.10 8.40 -27.89
C SER A 38 -7.43 8.03 -27.21
N PHE A 39 -7.48 7.95 -25.89
CA PHE A 39 -8.75 7.80 -25.19
C PHE A 39 -9.52 9.12 -25.31
N LYS A 40 -10.54 9.12 -26.13
CA LYS A 40 -11.49 10.23 -26.16
C LYS A 40 -12.17 10.28 -24.81
N SER A 41 -12.23 11.49 -24.24
CA SER A 41 -13.08 11.75 -23.07
C SER A 41 -14.52 11.42 -23.43
N THR A 42 -14.90 10.17 -23.17
CA THR A 42 -16.30 9.81 -23.01
C THR A 42 -16.61 10.03 -21.55
N ASP A 43 -17.81 10.46 -21.20
CA ASP A 43 -18.27 10.71 -19.83
C ASP A 43 -18.31 9.41 -18.97
N GLU A 44 -17.72 8.33 -19.44
CA GLU A 44 -17.59 7.05 -18.75
C GLU A 44 -16.40 7.09 -17.82
N ILE A 45 -16.66 6.88 -16.54
CA ILE A 45 -15.61 6.64 -15.53
C ILE A 45 -14.99 5.30 -15.86
N HIS A 46 -13.77 5.32 -16.38
CA HIS A 46 -13.01 4.09 -16.57
C HIS A 46 -12.53 3.57 -15.21
N GLU A 47 -12.92 2.34 -14.88
CA GLU A 47 -12.42 1.68 -13.68
C GLU A 47 -10.91 1.44 -13.82
N GLU A 48 -10.18 1.70 -12.73
CA GLU A 48 -8.75 1.41 -12.66
C GLU A 48 -8.54 -0.11 -12.70
N ILE A 49 -7.84 -0.60 -13.72
CA ILE A 49 -7.50 -2.01 -13.82
C ILE A 49 -6.21 -2.24 -13.03
N VAL A 50 -6.33 -3.00 -11.95
CA VAL A 50 -5.25 -3.30 -11.02
C VAL A 50 -4.98 -4.80 -11.02
N THR A 51 -3.71 -5.18 -11.23
CA THR A 51 -3.28 -6.58 -11.25
C THR A 51 -2.15 -6.78 -10.25
N ALA A 52 -2.29 -7.78 -9.38
CA ALA A 52 -1.20 -8.17 -8.48
C ALA A 52 -0.03 -8.73 -9.27
N ARG A 53 1.18 -8.35 -8.89
CA ARG A 53 2.41 -8.94 -9.40
C ARG A 53 3.57 -8.80 -8.43
N GLU A 54 4.57 -9.62 -8.61
CA GLU A 54 5.84 -9.45 -7.91
C GLU A 54 6.62 -8.25 -8.49
N PRO A 55 7.17 -7.38 -7.66
CA PRO A 55 8.03 -6.31 -8.13
C PRO A 55 9.37 -6.89 -8.63
N SER A 56 9.94 -6.29 -9.66
CA SER A 56 11.31 -6.58 -10.03
C SER A 56 12.28 -6.13 -8.93
N GLU A 57 13.49 -6.69 -8.92
CA GLU A 57 14.53 -6.30 -7.96
C GLU A 57 14.82 -4.79 -7.99
N GLN A 58 14.80 -4.20 -9.18
CA GLN A 58 15.04 -2.77 -9.36
C GLN A 58 13.91 -1.92 -8.81
N GLU A 59 12.64 -2.31 -9.03
CA GLU A 59 11.47 -1.64 -8.44
C GLU A 59 11.49 -1.75 -6.92
N TRP A 60 11.80 -2.92 -6.40
CA TRP A 60 11.94 -3.13 -4.96
C TRP A 60 13.04 -2.24 -4.37
N LEU A 61 14.25 -2.21 -4.96
CA LEU A 61 15.35 -1.37 -4.51
C LEU A 61 15.00 0.12 -4.55
N TRP A 62 14.28 0.56 -5.57
CA TRP A 62 13.82 1.93 -5.71
C TRP A 62 12.79 2.28 -4.64
N GLY A 63 11.78 1.43 -4.46
CA GLY A 63 10.78 1.58 -3.41
C GLY A 63 11.39 1.67 -2.02
N GLU A 64 12.38 0.82 -1.71
CA GLU A 64 13.10 0.86 -0.44
C GLU A 64 13.88 2.17 -0.23
N ARG A 65 14.47 2.73 -1.27
CA ARG A 65 15.12 4.06 -1.20
C ARG A 65 14.10 5.15 -0.87
N VAL A 66 12.97 5.16 -1.57
CA VAL A 66 11.88 6.14 -1.33
C VAL A 66 11.32 5.98 0.09
N ARG A 67 11.02 4.75 0.51
CA ARG A 67 10.52 4.46 1.85
C ARG A 67 11.48 4.97 2.95
N LYS A 68 12.78 4.72 2.80
CA LYS A 68 13.81 5.22 3.73
C LYS A 68 13.89 6.75 3.75
N ALA A 69 13.78 7.38 2.57
CA ALA A 69 13.76 8.85 2.48
C ALA A 69 12.53 9.44 3.18
N ILE A 70 11.35 8.83 3.02
CA ILE A 70 10.12 9.21 3.72
C ILE A 70 10.33 9.12 5.24
N HIS A 71 10.86 8.01 5.72
CA HIS A 71 11.10 7.79 7.15
C HIS A 71 12.05 8.86 7.73
N THR A 72 13.14 9.15 7.01
CA THR A 72 14.11 10.19 7.39
C THR A 72 13.43 11.57 7.44
N LEU A 73 12.67 11.92 6.41
CA LEU A 73 11.95 13.20 6.36
C LEU A 73 10.95 13.35 7.51
N ILE A 74 10.18 12.30 7.80
CA ILE A 74 9.23 12.29 8.92
C ILE A 74 9.97 12.53 10.24
N LYS A 75 11.11 11.87 10.44
CA LYS A 75 11.93 12.04 11.63
C LYS A 75 12.48 13.46 11.76
N GLU A 76 12.95 14.04 10.67
CA GLU A 76 13.45 15.42 10.63
C GLU A 76 12.34 16.44 10.95
N VAL A 77 11.17 16.28 10.32
CA VAL A 77 10.05 17.24 10.48
C VAL A 77 9.35 17.10 11.83
N SER A 78 9.14 15.85 12.31
CA SER A 78 8.41 15.60 13.55
C SER A 78 9.28 15.58 14.80
N GLY A 79 10.60 15.47 14.66
CA GLY A 79 11.53 15.24 15.76
C GLY A 79 11.39 13.84 16.40
N ARG A 80 10.63 12.94 15.79
CA ARG A 80 10.32 11.62 16.33
C ARG A 80 10.65 10.52 15.33
N ASP A 81 11.13 9.40 15.83
CA ASP A 81 11.32 8.18 15.05
C ASP A 81 9.98 7.45 14.92
N ILE A 82 9.20 7.81 13.90
CA ILE A 82 7.86 7.29 13.67
C ILE A 82 7.88 6.37 12.47
N GLN A 83 7.56 5.09 12.70
CA GLN A 83 7.29 4.16 11.63
C GLN A 83 5.83 4.32 11.20
N LEU A 84 5.56 4.56 9.93
CA LEU A 84 4.20 4.59 9.38
C LEU A 84 3.55 3.20 9.44
N LEU A 85 2.24 3.16 9.74
CA LEU A 85 1.46 1.93 9.66
C LEU A 85 1.42 1.41 8.23
N PHE A 86 1.19 2.30 7.28
CA PHE A 86 1.25 2.01 5.86
C PHE A 86 1.86 3.18 5.09
N ASN A 87 2.38 2.90 3.93
CA ASN A 87 2.61 3.85 2.85
C ASN A 87 2.58 3.12 1.50
N ARG A 88 2.23 3.86 0.46
CA ARG A 88 2.30 3.40 -0.92
C ARG A 88 3.27 4.28 -1.70
N VAL A 89 4.07 3.64 -2.55
CA VAL A 89 5.02 4.30 -3.44
C VAL A 89 4.69 3.86 -4.86
N ASP A 90 4.32 4.81 -5.71
CA ASP A 90 3.96 4.57 -7.10
C ASP A 90 5.10 5.01 -8.01
N VAL A 91 5.53 4.12 -8.88
CA VAL A 91 6.66 4.34 -9.77
C VAL A 91 6.35 3.95 -11.21
N VAL A 92 6.98 4.63 -12.15
CA VAL A 92 6.98 4.28 -13.57
C VAL A 92 8.42 4.23 -14.09
N GLY A 93 8.72 3.29 -14.97
CA GLY A 93 10.04 3.18 -15.58
C GLY A 93 10.39 4.42 -16.40
N ASP A 94 11.66 4.80 -16.47
CA ASP A 94 12.17 5.92 -17.29
C ASP A 94 12.58 5.49 -18.71
N GLY A 95 12.41 4.21 -19.05
CA GLY A 95 12.84 3.61 -20.31
C GLY A 95 14.35 3.38 -20.42
N ARG A 96 15.13 3.69 -19.37
CA ARG A 96 16.60 3.59 -19.34
C ARG A 96 17.13 2.75 -18.19
N GLY A 97 16.24 2.04 -17.49
CA GLY A 97 16.57 1.21 -16.33
C GLY A 97 16.44 1.92 -14.98
N GLY A 98 16.01 3.18 -14.97
CA GLY A 98 15.62 3.93 -13.78
C GLY A 98 14.10 4.08 -13.65
N PHE A 99 13.68 4.86 -12.65
CA PHE A 99 12.27 5.09 -12.37
C PHE A 99 11.99 6.54 -12.04
N TYR A 100 10.79 6.99 -12.38
CA TYR A 100 10.19 8.21 -11.87
C TYR A 100 9.27 7.87 -10.70
N LEU A 101 9.33 8.70 -9.66
CA LEU A 101 8.36 8.66 -8.57
C LEU A 101 7.10 9.39 -9.03
N MET A 102 5.98 8.69 -9.06
CA MET A 102 4.70 9.24 -9.47
C MET A 102 3.91 9.78 -8.28
N GLU A 103 3.82 8.96 -7.23
CA GLU A 103 3.07 9.31 -6.03
C GLU A 103 3.72 8.69 -4.78
N VAL A 104 3.57 9.41 -3.66
CA VAL A 104 3.80 8.89 -2.32
C VAL A 104 2.52 9.11 -1.52
N SER A 105 1.81 8.04 -1.22
CA SER A 105 0.59 8.09 -0.41
C SER A 105 0.88 7.68 1.02
N LEU A 106 0.68 8.62 1.95
CA LEU A 106 0.91 8.42 3.39
C LEU A 106 -0.40 8.46 4.18
N ILE A 107 -1.43 9.04 3.59
CA ILE A 107 -2.77 9.20 4.15
C ILE A 107 -3.74 8.95 3.01
N ASP A 108 -4.86 8.26 3.30
CA ASP A 108 -5.93 8.01 2.33
C ASP A 108 -5.46 7.23 1.06
N ALA A 109 -4.58 6.27 1.27
CA ALA A 109 -4.06 5.45 0.19
C ALA A 109 -5.01 4.31 -0.18
N GLY A 110 -5.25 4.09 -1.45
CA GLY A 110 -5.74 2.81 -1.96
C GLY A 110 -4.68 1.74 -1.70
N LEU A 111 -4.98 0.77 -0.84
CA LEU A 111 -4.01 -0.26 -0.43
C LEU A 111 -4.12 -1.53 -1.27
N TYR A 112 -5.07 -1.61 -2.19
CA TYR A 112 -5.27 -2.73 -3.12
C TYR A 112 -5.30 -4.10 -2.43
N LEU A 113 -5.87 -4.17 -1.21
CA LEU A 113 -5.88 -5.39 -0.38
C LEU A 113 -6.55 -6.58 -1.06
N GLY A 114 -7.55 -6.32 -1.90
CA GLY A 114 -8.24 -7.36 -2.65
C GLY A 114 -7.47 -7.88 -3.87
N ALA A 115 -6.42 -7.19 -4.31
CA ALA A 115 -5.61 -7.61 -5.44
C ALA A 115 -4.53 -8.63 -5.02
N SER A 116 -4.08 -8.60 -3.77
CA SER A 116 -3.07 -9.53 -3.25
C SER A 116 -3.70 -10.54 -2.29
N PRO A 117 -3.46 -11.85 -2.48
CA PRO A 117 -3.99 -12.88 -1.57
C PRO A 117 -3.59 -12.66 -0.10
N GLU A 118 -2.39 -12.15 0.14
CA GLU A 118 -1.83 -11.94 1.48
C GLU A 118 -2.01 -10.50 1.99
N GLY A 119 -2.48 -9.58 1.13
CA GLY A 119 -2.53 -8.15 1.44
C GLY A 119 -3.38 -7.83 2.66
N LEU A 120 -4.54 -8.48 2.77
CA LEU A 120 -5.45 -8.28 3.89
C LEU A 120 -4.87 -8.78 5.21
N ASP A 121 -4.29 -9.98 5.20
CA ASP A 121 -3.69 -10.60 6.40
C ASP A 121 -2.48 -9.80 6.86
N ASN A 122 -1.61 -9.38 5.94
CA ASN A 122 -0.45 -8.54 6.23
C ASN A 122 -0.86 -7.20 6.85
N PHE A 123 -1.97 -6.61 6.40
CA PHE A 123 -2.47 -5.36 6.96
C PHE A 123 -3.08 -5.57 8.36
N ALA A 124 -3.85 -6.64 8.54
CA ALA A 124 -4.41 -7.01 9.84
C ALA A 124 -3.29 -7.25 10.89
N ASP A 125 -2.25 -7.98 10.50
CA ASP A 125 -1.08 -8.22 11.34
C ASP A 125 -0.34 -6.93 11.68
N ALA A 126 -0.18 -6.03 10.73
CA ALA A 126 0.45 -4.74 10.96
C ALA A 126 -0.32 -3.88 11.97
N ILE A 127 -1.65 -3.88 11.92
CA ILE A 127 -2.53 -3.23 12.90
C ILE A 127 -2.37 -3.89 14.26
N ALA A 128 -2.45 -5.22 14.32
CA ALA A 128 -2.31 -5.98 15.56
C ALA A 128 -0.97 -5.69 16.25
N GLN A 129 0.13 -5.70 15.53
CA GLN A 129 1.46 -5.35 16.05
C GLN A 129 1.49 -3.95 16.68
N ARG A 130 0.80 -2.97 16.07
CA ARG A 130 0.69 -1.62 16.62
C ARG A 130 -0.09 -1.57 17.92
N VAL A 131 -1.25 -2.21 17.94
CA VAL A 131 -2.12 -2.24 19.12
C VAL A 131 -1.45 -2.95 20.29
N PHE A 132 -0.90 -4.14 20.06
CA PHE A 132 -0.23 -4.90 21.11
C PHE A 132 1.10 -4.27 21.55
N GLY A 133 1.87 -3.74 20.62
CA GLY A 133 3.09 -3.00 20.92
C GLY A 133 2.82 -1.71 21.71
N TRP A 134 1.71 -1.03 21.50
CA TRP A 134 1.26 0.11 22.29
C TRP A 134 0.82 -0.32 23.69
N ALA A 135 -0.01 -1.36 23.80
CA ALA A 135 -0.49 -1.89 25.06
C ALA A 135 0.67 -2.36 25.96
N ALA A 136 1.69 -2.99 25.40
CA ALA A 136 2.88 -3.40 26.15
C ALA A 136 3.71 -2.22 26.68
N ARG A 137 3.68 -1.06 25.99
CA ARG A 137 4.39 0.15 26.45
C ARG A 137 3.59 0.98 27.47
N CYS A 138 2.27 0.94 27.39
CA CYS A 138 1.39 1.79 28.22
C CYS A 138 0.81 1.06 29.42
N GLY A 139 0.81 -0.26 29.43
CA GLY A 139 0.24 -1.09 30.50
C GLY A 139 1.24 -2.12 30.97
N GLY A 140 1.71 -2.00 32.19
CA GLY A 140 2.47 -3.04 32.88
C GLY A 140 1.61 -4.29 33.20
N GLY A 141 0.96 -4.87 32.22
CA GLY A 141 0.20 -6.12 32.31
C GLY A 141 0.40 -6.93 31.04
N ARG A 142 1.20 -7.99 31.13
CA ARG A 142 1.34 -8.99 30.09
C ARG A 142 -0.03 -9.59 29.80
N PRO A 143 -0.58 -9.55 28.60
CA PRO A 143 -1.74 -10.38 28.27
C PRO A 143 -1.27 -11.85 28.38
N THR A 144 -1.84 -12.58 29.33
CA THR A 144 -1.68 -14.03 29.40
C THR A 144 -2.20 -14.62 28.11
N ARG A 145 -1.37 -15.40 27.46
CA ARG A 145 -1.69 -16.16 26.26
C ARG A 145 -2.82 -17.13 26.57
N GLY A 146 -4.07 -16.70 26.43
CA GLY A 146 -5.24 -17.54 26.37
C GLY A 146 -5.36 -18.05 24.96
N SER A 147 -5.04 -19.31 24.77
CA SER A 147 -5.31 -20.05 23.54
C SER A 147 -6.81 -20.02 23.25
N GLY A 148 -7.22 -19.56 22.08
CA GLY A 148 -8.48 -19.99 21.49
C GLY A 148 -9.60 -18.96 21.32
N ASP A 149 -9.43 -17.67 21.70
CA ASP A 149 -10.60 -16.78 21.78
C ASP A 149 -10.59 -15.57 20.81
N THR A 150 -9.65 -15.50 19.90
CA THR A 150 -9.54 -14.33 18.98
C THR A 150 -10.59 -14.39 17.86
N MET A 151 -11.02 -15.59 17.45
CA MET A 151 -12.07 -15.76 16.44
C MET A 151 -13.47 -15.48 16.96
N ALA A 152 -13.76 -15.81 18.20
CA ALA A 152 -15.08 -15.59 18.81
C ALA A 152 -15.41 -14.09 19.01
N ARG A 153 -14.40 -13.22 19.09
CA ARG A 153 -14.61 -11.79 19.32
C ARG A 153 -14.86 -10.98 18.04
N LEU A 154 -14.48 -11.51 16.89
CA LEU A 154 -14.79 -10.90 15.56
C LEU A 154 -16.24 -11.20 15.14
N GLU A 155 -16.82 -12.32 15.56
CA GLU A 155 -18.22 -12.63 15.32
C GLU A 155 -19.20 -11.71 16.08
N LEU A 156 -18.78 -11.18 17.22
CA LEU A 156 -19.58 -10.23 18.00
C LEU A 156 -19.66 -8.81 17.40
N LEU A 157 -18.82 -8.50 16.41
CA LEU A 157 -18.83 -7.21 15.70
C LEU A 157 -19.62 -7.24 14.39
N GLY A 158 -20.37 -8.29 14.12
CA GLY A 158 -21.37 -8.31 13.06
C GLY A 158 -20.86 -8.49 11.64
N ALA A 159 -19.62 -8.94 11.44
CA ALA A 159 -19.09 -9.30 10.13
C ALA A 159 -19.37 -10.77 9.81
N GLY A 160 -20.64 -11.10 9.60
CA GLY A 160 -21.03 -12.41 9.07
C GLY A 160 -20.81 -12.48 7.55
N PRO A 161 -20.48 -13.65 6.98
CA PRO A 161 -20.26 -13.79 5.54
C PRO A 161 -21.55 -13.56 4.77
N ASN A 162 -21.56 -12.61 3.86
CA ASN A 162 -22.61 -12.43 2.89
C ASN A 162 -22.72 -13.68 2.01
N ARG A 163 -23.77 -14.48 2.21
CA ARG A 163 -24.17 -15.52 1.26
C ARG A 163 -24.78 -14.81 0.04
N VAL A 164 -24.07 -14.86 -1.06
CA VAL A 164 -24.67 -14.61 -2.38
C VAL A 164 -25.45 -15.88 -2.73
N SER A 165 -26.78 -15.79 -2.76
CA SER A 165 -27.65 -16.82 -3.34
C SER A 165 -27.90 -16.50 -4.80
N SER A 166 -27.65 -17.49 -5.61
CA SER A 166 -28.05 -17.76 -7.01
C SER A 166 -29.03 -16.79 -7.66
#